data_177e394b2e99d82c0e0b4cfda93099ec
#
_entry.id   177e394b2e99d82c0e0b4cfda93099ec
#
_cell.length_a   1.000
_cell.length_b   1.000
_cell.length_c   1.000
_cell.angle_alpha   90.00
_cell.angle_beta   90.00
_cell.angle_gamma   90.00
#
_symmetry.space_group_name_H-M   'P 1'
#
loop_
_entity.id
_entity.type
_entity.pdbx_description
1 polymer ?
#
loop_
_entity_poly.entity_id
_entity_poly.type
_entity_poly.pdbx_seq_one_letter_code
_entity_poly.pdbx_strand_id
1 'polypeptide(L)'
;MKLSRRTFLGQTSLATLLAGVPAWARAAAQQSVESAGQDAGGGIVNFAITPEPPVLVSFANTSGTSVTVSSKVVEGLLEYDRQLTPKPQLATAWEISADGLTYTFTLRPAVRWHDGEPFTAADVIFSLQAAKKYHPRGSATFANLEHIEAPDPLTVRLRLSRPAPYLILALAAGETPILPAHRYALDEALQNPLNSAPIGTGPYRFKEWVRGSHILYERNPDYWLEGHPKVETLIFRVMPDSAARLNGLKNRSIDIGSNSPIPLSEVPRLKEFPHLAVSTDGYEDNATITALEFNLERENLANPLVRQAIAHALNREQIKKIAFYGYADVTVAPISRRSFPNYHLDIADPYPYDVERANRLLDEAGHPRQAGGHRFALNLHSNPFNPGFVRTAAYVRSALSRIGIQVTLHEQDPGSYIRSVYTNREFDLTVSGVSTMFDPTVGLQRIYYSKSFNPAIPFSNANRYHNPEVDRLLEAAAVETDDGRRAEQFKAFQEIVVREIPTIALAQVHGVTVYNRRLSRFDETAAGTRGNLALLDIGNA
;
A
#
# COMPACT_ATOMS: atom_id res chain seq x y z
N MET A 1 -46.35 -21.92 -45.56
CA MET A 1 -45.78 -23.21 -45.95
C MET A 1 -44.82 -23.67 -44.85
N LYS A 2 -45.13 -24.82 -44.32
CA LYS A 2 -44.42 -25.50 -43.19
C LYS A 2 -43.04 -26.00 -43.63
N LEU A 3 -42.10 -26.08 -42.71
CA LEU A 3 -41.15 -27.17 -42.39
C LEU A 3 -39.96 -26.54 -41.66
N SER A 4 -39.75 -26.77 -40.41
CA SER A 4 -39.42 -27.93 -39.56
C SER A 4 -37.90 -28.18 -39.40
N ARG A 5 -37.41 -27.94 -38.17
CA ARG A 5 -36.49 -28.68 -37.28
C ARG A 5 -35.37 -29.55 -37.91
N ARG A 6 -34.14 -29.37 -37.50
CA ARG A 6 -33.38 -30.28 -36.63
C ARG A 6 -31.85 -30.00 -36.68
N THR A 7 -31.29 -29.72 -35.52
CA THR A 7 -30.13 -30.33 -34.88
C THR A 7 -28.87 -30.64 -35.71
N PHE A 8 -27.76 -29.95 -35.45
CA PHE A 8 -26.48 -30.63 -35.33
C PHE A 8 -25.62 -29.98 -34.24
N LEU A 9 -25.40 -30.74 -33.19
CA LEU A 9 -24.37 -30.54 -32.19
C LEU A 9 -23.01 -30.69 -32.88
N GLY A 10 -22.16 -29.67 -32.74
CA GLY A 10 -20.76 -29.72 -33.09
C GLY A 10 -19.96 -29.24 -31.88
N GLN A 11 -19.69 -30.14 -30.94
CA GLN A 11 -18.59 -29.97 -29.99
C GLN A 11 -17.30 -29.96 -30.80
N THR A 12 -16.61 -28.82 -30.86
CA THR A 12 -15.20 -28.76 -31.23
C THR A 12 -14.45 -28.23 -30.04
N SER A 13 -13.80 -29.17 -29.41
CA SER A 13 -12.83 -29.06 -28.29
C SER A 13 -11.73 -28.06 -28.63
N LEU A 14 -11.62 -26.98 -27.82
CA LEU A 14 -10.42 -26.17 -27.73
C LEU A 14 -9.41 -26.86 -26.77
N ALA A 15 -8.87 -27.97 -27.27
CA ALA A 15 -7.83 -28.75 -26.57
C ALA A 15 -6.77 -29.17 -27.58
N THR A 16 -5.95 -28.23 -28.06
CA THR A 16 -4.69 -28.57 -28.76
C THR A 16 -3.84 -27.31 -29.00
N LEU A 17 -3.15 -26.81 -27.95
CA LEU A 17 -1.95 -25.95 -28.07
C LEU A 17 -1.04 -26.06 -26.82
N LEU A 18 -1.03 -27.22 -26.16
CA LEU A 18 -0.08 -27.55 -25.08
C LEU A 18 0.71 -28.85 -25.35
N ALA A 19 0.87 -29.21 -26.62
CA ALA A 19 1.61 -30.39 -27.04
C ALA A 19 2.96 -29.99 -27.66
N GLY A 20 3.94 -29.63 -26.83
CA GLY A 20 5.28 -29.29 -27.32
C GLY A 20 6.39 -29.36 -26.28
N VAL A 21 6.08 -29.51 -24.99
CA VAL A 21 7.09 -29.71 -23.96
C VAL A 21 7.09 -31.15 -23.50
N PRO A 22 8.14 -31.94 -23.76
CA PRO A 22 8.22 -33.35 -23.35
C PRO A 22 8.00 -33.51 -21.84
N ALA A 23 7.29 -34.56 -21.43
CA ALA A 23 6.98 -34.82 -20.00
C ALA A 23 8.23 -34.88 -19.12
N TRP A 24 9.39 -35.29 -19.65
CA TRP A 24 10.67 -35.26 -18.94
C TRP A 24 11.17 -33.85 -18.65
N ALA A 25 10.90 -32.86 -19.50
CA ALA A 25 11.29 -31.47 -19.26
C ALA A 25 10.42 -30.82 -18.16
N ARG A 26 9.14 -31.20 -18.05
CA ARG A 26 8.26 -30.81 -16.94
C ARG A 26 8.67 -31.51 -15.65
N ALA A 27 9.02 -32.80 -15.70
CA ALA A 27 9.51 -33.55 -14.55
C ALA A 27 10.88 -33.04 -14.08
N ALA A 28 11.78 -32.67 -15.00
CA ALA A 28 13.08 -32.10 -14.66
C ALA A 28 12.95 -30.69 -14.04
N ALA A 29 12.04 -29.85 -14.53
CA ALA A 29 11.75 -28.54 -13.94
C ALA A 29 11.07 -28.66 -12.57
N GLN A 30 10.21 -29.66 -12.36
CA GLN A 30 9.62 -29.96 -11.05
C GLN A 30 10.64 -30.58 -10.10
N GLN A 31 11.51 -31.49 -10.56
CA GLN A 31 12.57 -32.09 -9.73
C GLN A 31 13.66 -31.09 -9.34
N SER A 32 14.03 -30.13 -10.20
CA SER A 32 14.99 -29.10 -9.84
C SER A 32 14.43 -28.11 -8.81
N VAL A 33 13.10 -27.91 -8.79
CA VAL A 33 12.41 -27.08 -7.79
C VAL A 33 12.15 -27.86 -6.49
N GLU A 34 11.86 -29.17 -6.57
CA GLU A 34 11.66 -30.04 -5.39
C GLU A 34 13.00 -30.39 -4.71
N SER A 35 14.09 -30.56 -5.45
CA SER A 35 15.42 -30.81 -4.87
C SER A 35 16.03 -29.57 -4.22
N ALA A 36 15.69 -28.37 -4.69
CA ALA A 36 16.06 -27.11 -4.04
C ALA A 36 15.30 -26.86 -2.72
N GLY A 37 14.20 -27.60 -2.48
CA GLY A 37 13.39 -27.49 -1.26
C GLY A 37 13.76 -28.45 -0.12
N GLN A 38 14.68 -29.40 -0.35
CA GLN A 38 15.04 -30.43 0.64
C GLN A 38 16.40 -30.25 1.33
N ASP A 39 17.27 -29.37 0.83
CA ASP A 39 18.48 -28.97 1.55
C ASP A 39 18.16 -27.84 2.54
N ALA A 40 17.73 -28.24 3.73
CA ALA A 40 17.41 -27.35 4.85
C ALA A 40 18.67 -26.73 5.51
N GLY A 41 19.72 -26.50 4.74
CA GLY A 41 21.05 -26.18 5.25
C GLY A 41 21.63 -24.84 4.86
N GLY A 42 20.95 -23.92 4.21
CA GLY A 42 21.62 -22.67 3.98
C GLY A 42 21.09 -21.84 2.82
N GLY A 43 20.69 -20.62 3.10
CA GLY A 43 20.69 -19.57 2.10
C GLY A 43 19.45 -19.40 1.23
N ILE A 44 18.43 -20.28 1.27
CA ILE A 44 17.20 -20.14 0.49
C ILE A 44 16.03 -19.70 1.36
N VAL A 45 15.30 -18.66 0.89
CA VAL A 45 14.05 -18.20 1.51
C VAL A 45 12.93 -18.20 0.48
N ASN A 46 11.86 -18.97 0.77
CA ASN A 46 10.64 -19.02 -0.02
C ASN A 46 9.62 -18.03 0.52
N PHE A 47 9.30 -17.02 -0.27
CA PHE A 47 8.38 -15.94 0.06
C PHE A 47 7.05 -16.12 -0.69
N ALA A 48 5.92 -16.25 0.02
CA ALA A 48 4.61 -16.29 -0.63
C ALA A 48 4.12 -14.90 -1.01
N ILE A 49 3.78 -14.68 -2.27
CA ILE A 49 3.19 -13.43 -2.77
C ILE A 49 1.85 -13.66 -3.45
N THR A 50 0.96 -12.67 -3.34
CA THR A 50 -0.32 -12.60 -4.04
C THR A 50 -0.82 -11.16 -4.07
N PRO A 51 -1.40 -10.68 -5.19
CA PRO A 51 -1.39 -11.30 -6.53
C PRO A 51 0.01 -11.34 -7.15
N GLU A 52 0.15 -11.99 -8.31
CA GLU A 52 1.37 -11.90 -9.11
C GLU A 52 1.62 -10.43 -9.50
N PRO A 53 2.85 -9.90 -9.35
CA PRO A 53 3.16 -8.53 -9.74
C PRO A 53 3.03 -8.36 -11.26
N PRO A 54 2.45 -7.25 -11.75
CA PRO A 54 2.38 -6.98 -13.19
C PRO A 54 3.75 -6.68 -13.81
N VAL A 55 4.65 -6.08 -13.02
CA VAL A 55 6.03 -5.71 -13.38
C VAL A 55 6.94 -5.91 -12.17
N LEU A 56 8.26 -6.04 -12.42
CA LEU A 56 9.27 -6.23 -11.37
C LEU A 56 10.00 -4.94 -10.98
N VAL A 57 9.69 -3.81 -11.61
CA VAL A 57 10.22 -2.47 -11.25
C VAL A 57 9.07 -1.54 -10.92
N SER A 58 9.14 -0.88 -9.76
CA SER A 58 8.00 -0.13 -9.21
C SER A 58 7.87 1.32 -9.70
N PHE A 59 8.78 1.85 -10.53
CA PHE A 59 8.80 3.27 -10.89
C PHE A 59 7.50 3.80 -11.55
N ALA A 60 6.74 2.92 -12.19
CA ALA A 60 5.45 3.25 -12.83
C ALA A 60 4.28 2.41 -12.29
N ASN A 61 4.51 1.64 -11.22
CA ASN A 61 3.50 0.76 -10.63
C ASN A 61 3.63 0.71 -9.11
N THR A 62 2.55 1.00 -8.40
CA THR A 62 2.49 1.08 -6.94
C THR A 62 1.80 -0.11 -6.27
N SER A 63 1.60 -1.23 -7.02
CA SER A 63 1.06 -2.44 -6.38
C SER A 63 2.03 -2.96 -5.31
N GLY A 64 1.49 -3.40 -4.18
CA GLY A 64 2.32 -3.86 -3.06
C GLY A 64 3.27 -5.00 -3.45
N THR A 65 2.85 -5.90 -4.35
CA THR A 65 3.71 -6.99 -4.83
C THR A 65 4.81 -6.51 -5.78
N SER A 66 4.55 -5.53 -6.67
CA SER A 66 5.61 -4.91 -7.48
C SER A 66 6.64 -4.21 -6.61
N VAL A 67 6.22 -3.42 -5.62
CA VAL A 67 7.14 -2.77 -4.67
C VAL A 67 7.95 -3.82 -3.90
N THR A 68 7.32 -4.89 -3.42
CA THR A 68 7.99 -5.95 -2.67
C THR A 68 9.10 -6.62 -3.48
N VAL A 69 8.88 -6.97 -4.74
CA VAL A 69 9.89 -7.65 -5.56
C VAL A 69 10.93 -6.68 -6.12
N SER A 70 10.51 -5.46 -6.48
CA SER A 70 11.37 -4.40 -7.03
C SER A 70 12.50 -4.02 -6.08
N SER A 71 12.20 -3.77 -4.83
CA SER A 71 13.15 -3.29 -3.82
C SER A 71 14.30 -4.26 -3.51
N LYS A 72 14.22 -5.53 -3.93
CA LYS A 72 15.32 -6.49 -3.78
C LYS A 72 16.43 -6.23 -4.79
N VAL A 73 16.07 -5.62 -5.91
CA VAL A 73 16.95 -5.41 -7.06
C VAL A 73 17.32 -3.94 -7.23
N VAL A 74 16.34 -3.03 -7.09
CA VAL A 74 16.55 -1.59 -7.23
C VAL A 74 16.43 -0.88 -5.89
N GLU A 75 17.30 0.08 -5.63
CA GLU A 75 17.37 0.82 -4.38
C GLU A 75 16.93 2.28 -4.57
N GLY A 76 16.64 2.97 -3.47
CA GLY A 76 16.41 4.42 -3.42
C GLY A 76 17.68 5.18 -3.06
N LEU A 77 17.59 6.51 -3.06
CA LEU A 77 18.64 7.32 -2.44
C LEU A 77 18.71 7.08 -0.93
N LEU A 78 17.55 6.91 -0.32
CA LEU A 78 17.37 6.76 1.12
C LEU A 78 16.47 5.55 1.40
N GLU A 79 16.49 5.09 2.65
CA GLU A 79 15.49 4.23 3.24
C GLU A 79 15.00 4.85 4.56
N TYR A 80 14.08 4.21 5.28
CA TYR A 80 13.58 4.70 6.57
C TYR A 80 13.73 3.66 7.65
N ASP A 81 14.10 4.10 8.87
CA ASP A 81 13.86 3.27 10.04
C ASP A 81 12.35 3.16 10.34
N ARG A 82 12.00 2.39 11.35
CA ARG A 82 10.61 2.17 11.76
C ARG A 82 9.89 3.43 12.26
N GLN A 83 10.63 4.48 12.60
CA GLN A 83 10.12 5.79 12.97
C GLN A 83 9.97 6.74 11.77
N LEU A 84 10.15 6.23 10.55
CA LEU A 84 10.18 7.02 9.30
C LEU A 84 11.29 8.06 9.27
N THR A 85 12.36 7.88 10.07
CA THR A 85 13.55 8.70 9.98
C THR A 85 14.37 8.28 8.76
N PRO A 86 14.74 9.21 7.86
CA PRO A 86 15.57 8.88 6.71
C PRO A 86 16.93 8.30 7.09
N LYS A 87 17.34 7.23 6.42
CA LYS A 87 18.63 6.55 6.59
C LYS A 87 19.37 6.51 5.25
N PRO A 88 20.71 6.56 5.28
CA PRO A 88 21.54 6.44 4.07
C PRO A 88 21.31 5.12 3.33
N GLN A 89 21.14 5.19 2.00
CA GLN A 89 21.17 4.02 1.11
C GLN A 89 22.15 4.30 -0.05
N LEU A 90 21.71 4.69 -1.24
CA LEU A 90 22.59 5.12 -2.32
C LEU A 90 23.15 6.55 -2.12
N ALA A 91 22.48 7.39 -1.33
CA ALA A 91 23.09 8.60 -0.78
C ALA A 91 23.65 8.31 0.62
N THR A 92 24.86 8.79 0.90
CA THR A 92 25.53 8.62 2.19
C THR A 92 25.29 9.80 3.15
N ALA A 93 25.00 10.97 2.58
CA ALA A 93 24.70 12.20 3.31
C ALA A 93 23.81 13.11 2.44
N TRP A 94 23.12 14.04 3.09
CA TRP A 94 22.38 15.09 2.43
C TRP A 94 22.33 16.36 3.27
N GLU A 95 22.16 17.48 2.59
CA GLU A 95 21.99 18.80 3.20
C GLU A 95 20.75 19.45 2.59
N ILE A 96 19.98 20.15 3.43
CA ILE A 96 18.83 20.95 3.00
C ILE A 96 19.14 22.39 3.38
N SER A 97 19.05 23.31 2.41
CA SER A 97 19.28 24.73 2.66
C SER A 97 18.26 25.29 3.66
N ALA A 98 18.63 26.35 4.37
CA ALA A 98 17.80 26.95 5.41
C ALA A 98 16.42 27.43 4.91
N ASP A 99 16.31 27.78 3.63
CA ASP A 99 15.05 28.15 2.98
C ASP A 99 14.23 26.94 2.48
N GLY A 100 14.76 25.71 2.63
CA GLY A 100 14.13 24.48 2.20
C GLY A 100 14.03 24.29 0.69
N LEU A 101 14.74 25.09 -0.10
CA LEU A 101 14.63 25.09 -1.56
C LEU A 101 15.72 24.29 -2.27
N THR A 102 16.80 23.96 -1.58
CA THR A 102 17.90 23.21 -2.18
C THR A 102 18.20 21.97 -1.33
N TYR A 103 18.20 20.81 -1.97
CA TYR A 103 18.61 19.52 -1.39
C TYR A 103 19.87 19.06 -2.11
N THR A 104 20.95 18.85 -1.37
CA THR A 104 22.22 18.35 -1.93
C THR A 104 22.50 16.97 -1.36
N PHE A 105 22.65 15.96 -2.24
CA PHE A 105 22.93 14.58 -1.86
C PHE A 105 24.36 14.20 -2.26
N THR A 106 25.10 13.61 -1.34
CA THR A 106 26.38 12.94 -1.60
C THR A 106 26.09 11.46 -1.86
N LEU A 107 26.44 10.97 -3.04
CA LEU A 107 26.21 9.59 -3.43
C LEU A 107 27.29 8.65 -2.89
N ARG A 108 26.92 7.39 -2.71
CA ARG A 108 27.83 6.33 -2.26
C ARG A 108 28.86 6.03 -3.34
N PRO A 109 30.15 6.14 -3.06
CA PRO A 109 31.21 5.80 -4.03
C PRO A 109 31.28 4.28 -4.27
N ALA A 110 31.85 3.90 -5.41
CA ALA A 110 32.15 2.52 -5.79
C ALA A 110 30.93 1.57 -5.90
N VAL A 111 29.69 2.09 -5.88
CA VAL A 111 28.50 1.28 -6.17
C VAL A 111 28.50 0.92 -7.66
N ARG A 112 28.14 -0.34 -7.97
CA ARG A 112 28.00 -0.84 -9.33
C ARG A 112 26.60 -1.38 -9.56
N TRP A 113 26.13 -1.19 -10.78
CA TRP A 113 24.98 -1.90 -11.31
C TRP A 113 25.28 -3.40 -11.46
N HIS A 114 24.26 -4.24 -11.51
CA HIS A 114 24.41 -5.69 -11.65
C HIS A 114 25.12 -6.11 -12.95
N ASP A 115 25.15 -5.24 -13.95
CA ASP A 115 25.91 -5.43 -15.20
C ASP A 115 27.35 -4.89 -15.14
N GLY A 116 27.77 -4.38 -13.98
CA GLY A 116 29.14 -3.92 -13.71
C GLY A 116 29.41 -2.45 -13.97
N GLU A 117 28.49 -1.72 -14.60
CA GLU A 117 28.63 -0.28 -14.82
C GLU A 117 28.59 0.51 -13.50
N PRO A 118 29.29 1.64 -13.38
CA PRO A 118 29.27 2.46 -12.17
C PRO A 118 27.94 3.18 -12.00
N PHE A 119 27.44 3.25 -10.75
CA PHE A 119 26.33 4.11 -10.38
C PHE A 119 26.80 5.56 -10.23
N THR A 120 26.08 6.51 -10.79
CA THR A 120 26.42 7.93 -10.79
C THR A 120 25.20 8.84 -10.64
N ALA A 121 25.45 10.14 -10.50
CA ALA A 121 24.44 11.19 -10.47
C ALA A 121 23.53 11.22 -11.72
N ALA A 122 24.04 10.76 -12.88
CA ALA A 122 23.22 10.66 -14.09
C ALA A 122 22.04 9.70 -13.93
N ASP A 123 22.24 8.60 -13.21
CA ASP A 123 21.17 7.63 -12.91
C ASP A 123 20.09 8.22 -12.01
N VAL A 124 20.50 9.04 -11.05
CA VAL A 124 19.56 9.75 -10.14
C VAL A 124 18.75 10.77 -10.92
N ILE A 125 19.38 11.58 -11.77
CA ILE A 125 18.69 12.56 -12.63
C ILE A 125 17.64 11.86 -13.49
N PHE A 126 18.04 10.80 -14.19
CA PHE A 126 17.14 10.01 -15.02
C PHE A 126 15.95 9.47 -14.21
N SER A 127 16.21 8.89 -13.04
CA SER A 127 15.20 8.25 -12.20
C SER A 127 14.18 9.23 -11.66
N LEU A 128 14.60 10.41 -11.22
CA LEU A 128 13.72 11.48 -10.77
C LEU A 128 12.85 12.03 -11.92
N GLN A 129 13.41 12.15 -13.12
CA GLN A 129 12.64 12.54 -14.31
C GLN A 129 11.61 11.45 -14.67
N ALA A 130 12.00 10.18 -14.64
CA ALA A 130 11.10 9.05 -14.88
C ALA A 130 9.99 8.98 -13.82
N ALA A 131 10.33 9.15 -12.53
CA ALA A 131 9.35 9.17 -11.45
C ALA A 131 8.37 10.34 -11.59
N LYS A 132 8.86 11.56 -11.88
CA LYS A 132 7.99 12.73 -12.10
C LYS A 132 7.02 12.51 -13.26
N LYS A 133 7.46 11.85 -14.33
CA LYS A 133 6.68 11.64 -15.56
C LYS A 133 5.71 10.45 -15.47
N TYR A 134 6.13 9.33 -14.87
CA TYR A 134 5.43 8.05 -15.01
C TYR A 134 4.90 7.46 -13.70
N HIS A 135 5.49 7.83 -12.55
CA HIS A 135 4.99 7.31 -11.30
C HIS A 135 3.54 7.82 -11.04
N PRO A 136 2.60 6.97 -10.58
CA PRO A 136 1.20 7.37 -10.40
C PRO A 136 0.98 8.61 -9.51
N ARG A 137 1.91 8.88 -8.60
CA ARG A 137 1.94 10.08 -7.74
C ARG A 137 3.01 11.09 -8.13
N GLY A 138 3.82 10.81 -9.14
CA GLY A 138 5.04 11.55 -9.46
C GLY A 138 4.80 13.03 -9.73
N SER A 139 3.76 13.36 -10.49
CA SER A 139 3.41 14.76 -10.79
C SER A 139 3.08 15.57 -9.53
N ALA A 140 2.46 14.96 -8.52
CA ALA A 140 2.16 15.61 -7.24
C ALA A 140 3.38 15.62 -6.31
N THR A 141 4.06 14.47 -6.16
CA THR A 141 5.23 14.34 -5.28
C THR A 141 6.37 15.25 -5.69
N PHE A 142 6.62 15.38 -7.00
CA PHE A 142 7.70 16.21 -7.57
C PHE A 142 7.18 17.52 -8.20
N ALA A 143 6.00 18.00 -7.80
CA ALA A 143 5.41 19.22 -8.33
C ALA A 143 6.34 20.45 -8.20
N ASN A 144 7.00 20.57 -7.05
CA ASN A 144 7.89 21.69 -6.73
C ASN A 144 9.33 21.49 -7.25
N LEU A 145 9.67 20.35 -7.86
CA LEU A 145 11.00 20.08 -8.40
C LEU A 145 11.19 20.82 -9.74
N GLU A 146 12.05 21.87 -9.76
CA GLU A 146 12.34 22.69 -10.94
C GLU A 146 13.58 22.18 -11.70
N HIS A 147 14.69 22.01 -10.96
CA HIS A 147 15.96 21.61 -11.55
C HIS A 147 16.62 20.48 -10.79
N ILE A 148 17.34 19.62 -11.53
CA ILE A 148 18.21 18.59 -11.01
C ILE A 148 19.58 18.80 -11.63
N GLU A 149 20.59 19.00 -10.80
CA GLU A 149 21.97 19.27 -11.21
C GLU A 149 22.90 18.15 -10.71
N ALA A 150 23.92 17.81 -11.47
CA ALA A 150 25.03 16.96 -11.08
C ALA A 150 26.34 17.74 -11.20
N PRO A 151 26.79 18.44 -10.14
CA PRO A 151 28.06 19.18 -10.16
C PRO A 151 29.27 18.28 -10.44
N ASP A 152 29.18 17.02 -10.01
CA ASP A 152 30.14 15.95 -10.24
C ASP A 152 29.44 14.58 -10.26
N PRO A 153 30.11 13.47 -10.59
CA PRO A 153 29.48 12.15 -10.70
C PRO A 153 28.87 11.60 -9.40
N LEU A 154 29.25 12.13 -8.23
CA LEU A 154 28.78 11.65 -6.92
C LEU A 154 27.99 12.72 -6.13
N THR A 155 27.60 13.81 -6.75
CA THR A 155 26.82 14.88 -6.13
C THR A 155 25.57 15.16 -6.94
N VAL A 156 24.39 15.13 -6.30
CA VAL A 156 23.11 15.55 -6.91
C VAL A 156 22.52 16.69 -6.11
N ARG A 157 22.11 17.73 -6.83
CA ARG A 157 21.42 18.87 -6.25
C ARG A 157 20.03 19.04 -6.85
N LEU A 158 19.02 19.07 -5.98
CA LEU A 158 17.64 19.33 -6.35
C LEU A 158 17.29 20.77 -6.00
N ARG A 159 16.71 21.51 -6.94
CA ARG A 159 16.16 22.86 -6.71
C ARG A 159 14.66 22.84 -6.80
N LEU A 160 14.01 23.40 -5.80
CA LEU A 160 12.57 23.48 -5.67
C LEU A 160 12.06 24.91 -5.83
N SER A 161 10.87 25.07 -6.41
CA SER A 161 10.13 26.35 -6.49
C SER A 161 9.54 26.77 -5.14
N ARG A 162 9.25 25.78 -4.28
CA ARG A 162 8.68 25.95 -2.93
C ARG A 162 9.21 24.84 -2.03
N PRO A 163 9.35 25.07 -0.71
CA PRO A 163 9.73 24.00 0.21
C PRO A 163 8.80 22.78 0.09
N ALA A 164 9.36 21.59 0.26
CA ALA A 164 8.63 20.33 0.20
C ALA A 164 9.24 19.34 1.19
N PRO A 165 9.00 19.50 2.51
CA PRO A 165 9.62 18.66 3.54
C PRO A 165 9.32 17.17 3.38
N TYR A 166 8.18 16.82 2.77
CA TYR A 166 7.82 15.44 2.45
C TYR A 166 8.70 14.80 1.37
N LEU A 167 9.44 15.60 0.59
CA LEU A 167 10.24 15.10 -0.54
C LEU A 167 11.33 14.13 -0.09
N ILE A 168 11.95 14.40 1.06
CA ILE A 168 13.00 13.52 1.59
C ILE A 168 12.50 12.07 1.78
N LEU A 169 11.25 11.92 2.22
CA LEU A 169 10.61 10.63 2.42
C LEU A 169 10.16 9.98 1.10
N ALA A 170 10.04 10.73 0.01
CA ALA A 170 9.73 10.19 -1.31
C ALA A 170 10.94 9.53 -2.01
N LEU A 171 12.15 9.65 -1.45
CA LEU A 171 13.38 9.17 -2.10
C LEU A 171 13.76 7.72 -1.75
N ALA A 172 12.87 6.99 -1.08
CA ALA A 172 13.01 5.55 -0.89
C ALA A 172 12.57 4.75 -2.13
N ALA A 173 13.08 3.53 -2.28
CA ALA A 173 12.86 2.65 -3.43
C ALA A 173 11.38 2.39 -3.75
N GLY A 174 10.48 2.43 -2.76
CA GLY A 174 9.05 2.22 -2.96
C GLY A 174 8.37 3.31 -3.80
N GLU A 175 8.89 4.54 -3.75
CA GLU A 175 8.38 5.70 -4.48
C GLU A 175 9.33 6.11 -5.61
N THR A 176 10.64 6.10 -5.36
CA THR A 176 11.66 6.55 -6.32
C THR A 176 12.77 5.52 -6.44
N PRO A 177 12.51 4.37 -7.08
CA PRO A 177 13.57 3.42 -7.40
C PRO A 177 14.57 4.06 -8.37
N ILE A 178 15.86 3.90 -8.10
CA ILE A 178 16.91 4.41 -8.98
C ILE A 178 17.16 3.40 -10.10
N LEU A 179 17.10 3.87 -11.34
CA LEU A 179 17.17 3.11 -12.57
C LEU A 179 18.49 3.33 -13.29
N PRO A 180 19.04 2.33 -14.01
CA PRO A 180 20.29 2.47 -14.79
C PRO A 180 20.06 3.34 -16.04
N ALA A 181 20.50 4.59 -16.02
CA ALA A 181 20.31 5.54 -17.13
C ALA A 181 20.88 5.03 -18.47
N HIS A 182 21.97 4.23 -18.41
CA HIS A 182 22.60 3.64 -19.60
C HIS A 182 21.76 2.53 -20.27
N ARG A 183 20.67 2.07 -19.62
CA ARG A 183 19.80 0.98 -20.12
C ARG A 183 18.37 1.43 -20.40
N TYR A 184 18.01 2.65 -20.05
CA TYR A 184 16.66 3.19 -20.23
C TYR A 184 16.69 4.45 -21.10
N ALA A 185 15.72 4.57 -22.00
CA ALA A 185 15.37 5.82 -22.65
C ALA A 185 14.10 6.38 -21.98
N LEU A 186 14.09 7.67 -21.62
CA LEU A 186 12.99 8.25 -20.83
C LEU A 186 11.62 8.08 -21.50
N ASP A 187 11.53 8.31 -22.81
CA ASP A 187 10.27 8.24 -23.54
C ASP A 187 9.77 6.80 -23.77
N GLU A 188 10.64 5.81 -23.65
CA GLU A 188 10.35 4.38 -23.81
C GLU A 188 10.41 3.60 -22.48
N ALA A 189 10.53 4.31 -21.36
CA ALA A 189 10.79 3.67 -20.06
C ALA A 189 9.69 2.67 -19.65
N LEU A 190 8.43 2.92 -20.01
CA LEU A 190 7.32 2.00 -19.69
C LEU A 190 7.40 0.69 -20.47
N GLN A 191 7.99 0.69 -21.67
CA GLN A 191 8.12 -0.48 -22.56
C GLN A 191 9.46 -1.20 -22.39
N ASN A 192 10.36 -0.69 -21.55
CA ASN A 192 11.69 -1.27 -21.37
C ASN A 192 11.58 -2.73 -20.85
N PRO A 193 12.25 -3.71 -21.50
CA PRO A 193 12.27 -5.11 -21.06
C PRO A 193 12.77 -5.30 -19.62
N LEU A 194 13.62 -4.41 -19.12
CA LEU A 194 14.12 -4.43 -17.75
C LEU A 194 13.01 -4.23 -16.69
N ASN A 195 11.84 -3.77 -17.09
CA ASN A 195 10.67 -3.74 -16.18
C ASN A 195 10.21 -5.15 -15.78
N SER A 196 10.61 -6.19 -16.53
CA SER A 196 10.33 -7.61 -16.25
C SER A 196 11.58 -8.45 -15.96
N ALA A 197 12.76 -7.90 -16.19
CA ALA A 197 14.07 -8.55 -15.92
C ALA A 197 15.06 -7.50 -15.38
N PRO A 198 14.83 -6.98 -14.15
CA PRO A 198 15.49 -5.77 -13.66
C PRO A 198 17.00 -5.94 -13.45
N ILE A 199 17.72 -4.87 -13.76
CA ILE A 199 19.08 -4.61 -13.34
C ILE A 199 19.03 -3.50 -12.30
N GLY A 200 19.72 -3.67 -11.19
CA GLY A 200 19.75 -2.73 -10.08
C GLY A 200 21.11 -2.65 -9.42
N THR A 201 21.16 -1.94 -8.30
CA THR A 201 22.31 -1.85 -7.38
C THR A 201 22.10 -2.71 -6.14
N GLY A 202 20.93 -3.30 -6.01
CA GLY A 202 20.44 -3.93 -4.79
C GLY A 202 21.15 -5.22 -4.38
N PRO A 203 20.77 -5.76 -3.20
CA PRO A 203 21.42 -6.94 -2.63
C PRO A 203 21.18 -8.23 -3.41
N TYR A 204 20.17 -8.26 -4.27
CA TYR A 204 19.85 -9.44 -5.06
C TYR A 204 19.77 -9.12 -6.54
N ARG A 205 20.23 -10.08 -7.39
CA ARG A 205 20.18 -10.03 -8.84
C ARG A 205 19.00 -10.86 -9.34
N PHE A 206 18.28 -10.33 -10.33
CA PHE A 206 17.24 -11.07 -11.02
C PHE A 206 17.82 -12.27 -11.76
N LYS A 207 17.21 -13.45 -11.61
CA LYS A 207 17.59 -14.67 -12.32
C LYS A 207 16.51 -15.08 -13.32
N GLU A 208 15.28 -15.29 -12.85
CA GLU A 208 14.19 -15.71 -13.72
C GLU A 208 12.81 -15.30 -13.17
N TRP A 209 11.85 -15.23 -14.05
CA TRP A 209 10.43 -15.08 -13.73
C TRP A 209 9.61 -16.08 -14.54
N VAL A 210 9.10 -17.11 -13.87
CA VAL A 210 8.14 -18.07 -14.44
C VAL A 210 6.75 -17.62 -14.08
N ARG A 211 6.05 -17.04 -15.06
CA ARG A 211 4.71 -16.49 -14.87
C ARG A 211 3.75 -17.50 -14.26
N GLY A 212 2.95 -17.05 -13.26
CA GLY A 212 2.02 -17.87 -12.51
C GLY A 212 2.68 -18.85 -11.52
N SER A 213 4.01 -18.87 -11.42
CA SER A 213 4.76 -19.78 -10.57
C SER A 213 5.65 -19.04 -9.58
N HIS A 214 6.74 -18.43 -10.04
CA HIS A 214 7.71 -17.80 -9.15
C HIS A 214 8.60 -16.76 -9.82
N ILE A 215 9.24 -15.94 -8.98
CA ILE A 215 10.34 -15.05 -9.33
C ILE A 215 11.53 -15.47 -8.48
N LEU A 216 12.69 -15.66 -9.12
CA LEU A 216 13.92 -16.10 -8.46
C LEU A 216 14.97 -14.99 -8.52
N TYR A 217 15.53 -14.68 -7.36
CA TYR A 217 16.64 -13.77 -7.18
C TYR A 217 17.80 -14.47 -6.50
N GLU A 218 19.02 -14.17 -6.98
CA GLU A 218 20.29 -14.66 -6.40
C GLU A 218 21.02 -13.53 -5.69
N ARG A 219 21.82 -13.85 -4.69
CA ARG A 219 22.66 -12.89 -3.96
C ARG A 219 23.55 -12.10 -4.93
N ASN A 220 23.64 -10.80 -4.75
CA ASN A 220 24.62 -9.94 -5.40
C ASN A 220 25.97 -10.05 -4.65
N PRO A 221 27.01 -10.71 -5.21
CA PRO A 221 28.29 -10.85 -4.53
C PRO A 221 29.05 -9.53 -4.41
N ASP A 222 28.73 -8.55 -5.27
CA ASP A 222 29.38 -7.25 -5.35
C ASP A 222 28.55 -6.15 -4.66
N TYR A 223 27.67 -6.55 -3.74
CA TYR A 223 26.82 -5.58 -3.02
C TYR A 223 27.66 -4.65 -2.15
N TRP A 224 27.35 -3.37 -2.19
CA TRP A 224 28.14 -2.32 -1.52
C TRP A 224 28.18 -2.44 0.01
N LEU A 225 27.23 -3.14 0.65
CA LEU A 225 27.22 -3.41 2.08
C LEU A 225 27.99 -4.70 2.36
N GLU A 226 29.20 -4.56 2.87
CA GLU A 226 30.11 -5.68 3.15
C GLU A 226 29.46 -6.77 4.02
N GLY A 227 29.66 -8.03 3.66
CA GLY A 227 29.11 -9.18 4.36
C GLY A 227 27.59 -9.40 4.17
N HIS A 228 26.95 -8.64 3.29
CA HIS A 228 25.53 -8.75 2.99
C HIS A 228 25.27 -8.87 1.48
N PRO A 229 24.09 -9.44 1.09
CA PRO A 229 23.16 -10.17 1.93
C PRO A 229 23.72 -11.53 2.35
N LYS A 230 23.25 -12.06 3.48
CA LYS A 230 23.64 -13.41 3.95
C LYS A 230 22.85 -14.51 3.25
N VAL A 231 21.61 -14.23 2.89
CA VAL A 231 20.74 -15.16 2.17
C VAL A 231 21.20 -15.27 0.72
N GLU A 232 21.34 -16.48 0.22
CA GLU A 232 21.85 -16.73 -1.14
C GLU A 232 20.78 -16.60 -2.21
N THR A 233 19.55 -17.03 -1.89
CA THR A 233 18.47 -17.10 -2.87
C THR A 233 17.14 -16.68 -2.24
N LEU A 234 16.42 -15.79 -2.92
CA LEU A 234 15.03 -15.45 -2.63
C LEU A 234 14.13 -16.00 -3.73
N ILE A 235 13.12 -16.78 -3.36
CA ILE A 235 12.12 -17.30 -4.30
C ILE A 235 10.76 -16.74 -3.91
N PHE A 236 10.22 -15.83 -4.72
CA PHE A 236 8.87 -15.30 -4.55
C PHE A 236 7.88 -16.21 -5.25
N ARG A 237 7.16 -17.03 -4.48
CA ARG A 237 6.18 -17.98 -4.99
C ARG A 237 4.82 -17.31 -5.17
N VAL A 238 4.29 -17.34 -6.38
CA VAL A 238 2.96 -16.82 -6.69
C VAL A 238 1.91 -17.82 -6.21
N MET A 239 1.19 -17.49 -5.16
CA MET A 239 0.23 -18.39 -4.51
C MET A 239 -1.11 -17.68 -4.28
N PRO A 240 -2.05 -17.70 -5.25
CA PRO A 240 -3.35 -17.02 -5.11
C PRO A 240 -4.22 -17.61 -4.01
N ASP A 241 -4.16 -18.93 -3.79
CA ASP A 241 -4.99 -19.64 -2.82
C ASP A 241 -4.45 -19.50 -1.39
N SER A 242 -5.29 -19.01 -0.48
CA SER A 242 -4.90 -18.76 0.91
C SER A 242 -4.70 -20.04 1.74
N ALA A 243 -5.41 -21.12 1.40
CA ALA A 243 -5.23 -22.41 2.09
C ALA A 243 -3.90 -23.06 1.67
N ALA A 244 -3.51 -22.89 0.38
CA ALA A 244 -2.20 -23.33 -0.09
C ALA A 244 -1.08 -22.57 0.63
N ARG A 245 -1.21 -21.23 0.82
CA ARG A 245 -0.24 -20.44 1.59
C ARG A 245 -0.15 -20.90 3.04
N LEU A 246 -1.29 -21.13 3.69
CA LEU A 246 -1.33 -21.64 5.06
C LEU A 246 -0.64 -23.01 5.18
N ASN A 247 -0.92 -23.92 4.25
CA ASN A 247 -0.30 -25.24 4.23
C ASN A 247 1.21 -25.15 3.96
N GLY A 248 1.64 -24.26 3.04
CA GLY A 248 3.05 -24.01 2.76
C GLY A 248 3.83 -23.51 3.98
N LEU A 249 3.23 -22.62 4.77
CA LEU A 249 3.80 -22.14 6.03
C LEU A 249 3.88 -23.27 7.07
N LYS A 250 2.83 -24.08 7.21
CA LYS A 250 2.79 -25.22 8.17
C LYS A 250 3.82 -26.30 7.86
N ASN A 251 4.01 -26.65 6.60
CA ASN A 251 4.93 -27.73 6.16
C ASN A 251 6.33 -27.21 5.81
N ARG A 252 6.62 -25.91 6.05
CA ARG A 252 7.92 -25.26 5.83
C ARG A 252 8.34 -25.14 4.36
N SER A 253 7.45 -25.36 3.38
CA SER A 253 7.73 -25.07 1.97
C SER A 253 7.67 -23.57 1.64
N ILE A 254 7.07 -22.78 2.52
CA ILE A 254 7.08 -21.32 2.56
C ILE A 254 7.66 -20.86 3.89
N ASP A 255 8.59 -19.93 3.83
CA ASP A 255 9.26 -19.39 5.00
C ASP A 255 8.60 -18.12 5.52
N ILE A 256 8.05 -17.30 4.62
CA ILE A 256 7.49 -16.00 4.97
C ILE A 256 6.40 -15.58 4.00
N GLY A 257 5.40 -14.91 4.52
CA GLY A 257 4.39 -14.20 3.74
C GLY A 257 3.99 -12.92 4.46
N SER A 258 3.84 -11.83 3.73
CA SER A 258 3.52 -10.52 4.27
C SER A 258 2.12 -10.03 3.89
N ASN A 259 1.72 -8.91 4.47
CA ASN A 259 0.45 -8.23 4.22
C ASN A 259 -0.77 -9.16 4.40
N SER A 260 -0.79 -9.87 5.54
CA SER A 260 -1.84 -10.84 5.89
C SER A 260 -1.94 -11.98 4.85
N PRO A 261 -0.88 -12.83 4.74
CA PRO A 261 -0.79 -13.87 3.71
C PRO A 261 -1.85 -14.96 3.86
N ILE A 262 -2.46 -15.06 5.03
CA ILE A 262 -3.56 -15.97 5.35
C ILE A 262 -4.72 -15.20 5.96
N PRO A 263 -5.95 -15.74 5.99
CA PRO A 263 -7.07 -15.12 6.69
C PRO A 263 -6.71 -14.81 8.15
N LEU A 264 -7.01 -13.61 8.62
CA LEU A 264 -6.70 -13.19 9.99
C LEU A 264 -7.36 -14.10 11.04
N SER A 265 -8.48 -14.75 10.71
CA SER A 265 -9.13 -15.76 11.55
C SER A 265 -8.26 -16.99 11.83
N GLU A 266 -7.31 -17.31 10.94
CA GLU A 266 -6.42 -18.45 11.09
C GLU A 266 -5.15 -18.15 11.89
N VAL A 267 -4.81 -16.85 12.03
CA VAL A 267 -3.57 -16.43 12.73
C VAL A 267 -3.48 -16.96 14.17
N PRO A 268 -4.56 -16.98 15.00
CA PRO A 268 -4.48 -17.54 16.34
C PRO A 268 -4.07 -19.03 16.39
N ARG A 269 -4.40 -19.81 15.33
CA ARG A 269 -4.05 -21.23 15.23
C ARG A 269 -2.57 -21.48 14.92
N LEU A 270 -1.85 -20.45 14.46
CA LEU A 270 -0.41 -20.58 14.20
C LEU A 270 0.41 -20.89 15.47
N LYS A 271 -0.14 -20.63 16.65
CA LYS A 271 0.47 -21.02 17.94
C LYS A 271 0.68 -22.54 18.08
N GLU A 272 -0.08 -23.34 17.31
CA GLU A 272 0.08 -24.79 17.25
C GLU A 272 1.35 -25.22 16.47
N PHE A 273 1.99 -24.30 15.77
CA PHE A 273 3.19 -24.53 14.97
C PHE A 273 4.38 -23.76 15.56
N PRO A 274 5.20 -24.38 16.43
CA PRO A 274 6.28 -23.68 17.17
C PRO A 274 7.31 -22.99 16.29
N HIS A 275 7.50 -23.46 15.04
CA HIS A 275 8.42 -22.86 14.08
C HIS A 275 7.88 -21.58 13.42
N LEU A 276 6.58 -21.26 13.57
CA LEU A 276 5.99 -20.05 13.03
C LEU A 276 5.91 -18.93 14.07
N ALA A 277 6.00 -17.70 13.56
CA ALA A 277 5.76 -16.49 14.33
C ALA A 277 4.98 -15.47 13.48
N VAL A 278 4.51 -14.43 14.16
CA VAL A 278 3.74 -13.33 13.56
C VAL A 278 4.38 -12.03 13.97
N SER A 279 4.61 -11.14 13.01
CA SER A 279 4.97 -9.74 13.22
C SER A 279 3.91 -8.82 12.63
N THR A 280 3.69 -7.69 13.26
CA THR A 280 2.87 -6.58 12.73
C THR A 280 3.72 -5.35 12.40
N ASP A 281 5.03 -5.49 12.41
CA ASP A 281 6.02 -4.45 12.19
C ASP A 281 6.41 -4.34 10.71
N GLY A 282 6.98 -3.21 10.31
CA GLY A 282 7.42 -2.97 8.93
C GLY A 282 6.27 -2.61 7.97
N TYR A 283 5.30 -1.87 8.46
CA TYR A 283 4.16 -1.35 7.69
C TYR A 283 3.93 0.15 7.94
N GLU A 284 4.89 0.82 8.59
CA GLU A 284 4.75 2.19 9.03
C GLU A 284 4.73 3.19 7.86
N ASP A 285 5.42 2.88 6.75
CA ASP A 285 5.46 3.70 5.53
C ASP A 285 4.16 3.71 4.73
N ASN A 286 3.19 2.86 5.08
CA ASN A 286 1.90 2.77 4.38
C ASN A 286 0.75 2.36 5.32
N ALA A 287 0.72 2.93 6.52
CA ALA A 287 -0.35 2.64 7.47
C ALA A 287 -1.71 3.05 6.90
N THR A 288 -2.66 2.13 6.99
CA THR A 288 -4.00 2.30 6.46
C THR A 288 -5.03 2.38 7.58
N ILE A 289 -5.88 3.39 7.52
CA ILE A 289 -7.04 3.57 8.41
C ILE A 289 -8.29 3.18 7.63
N THR A 290 -9.04 2.21 8.13
CA THR A 290 -10.37 1.91 7.63
C THR A 290 -11.29 3.06 7.96
N ALA A 291 -11.97 3.60 6.96
CA ALA A 291 -12.91 4.70 7.10
C ALA A 291 -14.25 4.39 6.44
N LEU A 292 -15.31 4.97 6.97
CA LEU A 292 -16.58 5.14 6.29
C LEU A 292 -16.60 6.54 5.69
N GLU A 293 -16.70 6.62 4.38
CA GLU A 293 -16.72 7.88 3.62
C GLU A 293 -18.16 8.18 3.18
N PHE A 294 -18.53 9.47 3.20
CA PHE A 294 -19.85 9.96 2.82
C PHE A 294 -19.80 10.65 1.47
N ASN A 295 -20.79 10.45 0.62
CA ASN A 295 -21.02 11.36 -0.50
C ASN A 295 -21.82 12.57 0.01
N LEU A 296 -21.14 13.69 0.21
CA LEU A 296 -21.73 14.89 0.84
C LEU A 296 -22.72 15.65 -0.07
N GLU A 297 -22.82 15.26 -1.35
CA GLU A 297 -23.84 15.81 -2.27
C GLU A 297 -25.19 15.08 -2.14
N ARG A 298 -25.26 14.01 -1.34
CA ARG A 298 -26.53 13.33 -1.05
C ARG A 298 -27.29 14.10 0.02
N GLU A 299 -28.55 14.41 -0.25
CA GLU A 299 -29.41 15.26 0.60
C GLU A 299 -29.37 14.85 2.09
N ASN A 300 -29.61 13.58 2.39
CA ASN A 300 -29.57 13.08 3.76
C ASN A 300 -28.17 13.19 4.40
N LEU A 301 -27.11 13.03 3.62
CA LEU A 301 -25.72 13.02 4.12
C LEU A 301 -25.10 14.41 4.16
N ALA A 302 -25.68 15.40 3.48
CA ALA A 302 -25.31 16.81 3.61
C ALA A 302 -25.57 17.32 5.05
N ASN A 303 -26.60 16.77 5.73
CA ASN A 303 -26.94 17.14 7.10
C ASN A 303 -25.92 16.56 8.09
N PRO A 304 -25.19 17.39 8.87
CA PRO A 304 -24.20 16.91 9.84
C PRO A 304 -24.83 16.05 10.98
N LEU A 305 -26.08 16.29 11.38
CA LEU A 305 -26.75 15.49 12.41
C LEU A 305 -26.92 14.04 11.97
N VAL A 306 -27.17 13.79 10.68
CA VAL A 306 -27.27 12.44 10.13
C VAL A 306 -25.90 11.76 10.18
N ARG A 307 -24.81 12.45 9.82
CA ARG A 307 -23.46 11.89 9.89
C ARG A 307 -23.04 11.60 11.34
N GLN A 308 -23.37 12.49 12.28
CA GLN A 308 -23.15 12.26 13.72
C GLN A 308 -23.94 11.06 14.23
N ALA A 309 -25.21 10.91 13.82
CA ALA A 309 -26.02 9.75 14.17
C ALA A 309 -25.41 8.44 13.66
N ILE A 310 -24.92 8.44 12.42
CA ILE A 310 -24.20 7.29 11.85
C ILE A 310 -22.93 6.99 12.66
N ALA A 311 -22.17 8.02 13.06
CA ALA A 311 -20.96 7.84 13.88
C ALA A 311 -21.28 7.19 15.24
N HIS A 312 -22.31 7.67 15.94
CA HIS A 312 -22.78 7.09 17.21
C HIS A 312 -23.33 5.65 17.07
N ALA A 313 -23.81 5.27 15.89
CA ALA A 313 -24.31 3.91 15.63
C ALA A 313 -23.20 2.87 15.45
N LEU A 314 -21.94 3.29 15.27
CA LEU A 314 -20.80 2.42 14.97
C LEU A 314 -19.96 2.12 16.20
N ASN A 315 -19.87 0.84 16.59
CA ASN A 315 -18.97 0.40 17.65
C ASN A 315 -17.60 0.00 17.05
N ARG A 316 -16.61 0.89 17.20
CA ARG A 316 -15.25 0.69 16.67
C ARG A 316 -14.55 -0.53 17.26
N GLU A 317 -14.74 -0.82 18.56
CA GLU A 317 -14.18 -2.02 19.19
C GLU A 317 -14.79 -3.31 18.60
N GLN A 318 -16.07 -3.27 18.27
CA GLN A 318 -16.70 -4.42 17.58
C GLN A 318 -16.13 -4.59 16.16
N ILE A 319 -15.93 -3.50 15.41
CA ILE A 319 -15.29 -3.54 14.09
C ILE A 319 -13.89 -4.16 14.18
N LYS A 320 -13.05 -3.70 15.13
CA LYS A 320 -11.74 -4.29 15.41
C LYS A 320 -11.82 -5.81 15.58
N LYS A 321 -12.78 -6.29 16.36
CA LYS A 321 -12.94 -7.72 16.65
C LYS A 321 -13.41 -8.53 15.45
N ILE A 322 -14.49 -8.10 14.76
CA ILE A 322 -15.14 -8.92 13.74
C ILE A 322 -14.53 -8.74 12.35
N ALA A 323 -14.06 -7.53 12.02
CA ALA A 323 -13.49 -7.26 10.70
C ALA A 323 -12.00 -7.58 10.65
N PHE A 324 -11.27 -7.34 11.73
CA PHE A 324 -9.81 -7.45 11.78
C PHE A 324 -9.28 -8.49 12.78
N TYR A 325 -10.16 -9.23 13.48
CA TYR A 325 -9.80 -10.28 14.43
C TYR A 325 -8.81 -9.82 15.50
N GLY A 326 -8.87 -8.52 15.89
CA GLY A 326 -7.97 -7.88 16.83
C GLY A 326 -6.71 -7.26 16.23
N TYR A 327 -6.41 -7.51 14.93
CA TYR A 327 -5.24 -6.94 14.22
C TYR A 327 -5.54 -5.54 13.67
N ALA A 328 -5.96 -4.65 14.57
CA ALA A 328 -6.18 -3.24 14.31
C ALA A 328 -6.19 -2.46 15.63
N ASP A 329 -5.89 -1.16 15.59
CA ASP A 329 -6.15 -0.23 16.66
C ASP A 329 -7.35 0.64 16.34
N VAL A 330 -8.19 0.91 17.34
CA VAL A 330 -9.29 1.88 17.18
C VAL A 330 -8.70 3.27 17.01
N THR A 331 -9.26 4.03 16.07
CA THR A 331 -8.88 5.44 15.86
C THR A 331 -10.08 6.29 15.52
N VAL A 332 -10.00 7.57 15.86
CA VAL A 332 -11.02 8.58 15.53
C VAL A 332 -10.49 9.63 14.56
N ALA A 333 -9.17 9.66 14.34
CA ALA A 333 -8.50 10.64 13.51
C ALA A 333 -7.84 9.97 12.28
N PRO A 334 -7.69 10.69 11.16
CA PRO A 334 -7.21 10.12 9.89
C PRO A 334 -5.69 9.98 9.78
N ILE A 335 -4.89 10.49 10.73
CA ILE A 335 -3.43 10.29 10.74
C ILE A 335 -3.10 9.11 11.65
N SER A 336 -2.30 8.16 11.15
CA SER A 336 -1.83 7.01 11.90
C SER A 336 -0.94 7.43 13.09
N ARG A 337 -1.33 7.05 14.30
CA ARG A 337 -0.47 7.23 15.49
C ARG A 337 0.83 6.43 15.37
N ARG A 338 0.79 5.26 14.77
CA ARG A 338 1.95 4.38 14.65
C ARG A 338 3.01 4.96 13.72
N SER A 339 2.58 5.57 12.58
CA SER A 339 3.50 6.15 11.60
C SER A 339 3.93 7.56 11.97
N PHE A 340 3.00 8.37 12.47
CA PHE A 340 3.20 9.80 12.72
C PHE A 340 2.68 10.20 14.10
N PRO A 341 3.29 9.72 15.19
CA PRO A 341 2.81 10.02 16.55
C PRO A 341 2.77 11.52 16.85
N ASN A 342 3.71 12.32 16.32
CA ASN A 342 3.77 13.77 16.52
C ASN A 342 2.64 14.51 15.80
N TYR A 343 2.17 14.00 14.66
CA TYR A 343 1.09 14.59 13.84
C TYR A 343 -0.29 14.07 14.20
N HIS A 344 -0.38 12.91 14.86
CA HIS A 344 -1.64 12.32 15.27
C HIS A 344 -2.38 13.20 16.28
N LEU A 345 -3.68 13.38 16.09
CA LEU A 345 -4.55 14.05 17.04
C LEU A 345 -5.02 13.05 18.10
N ASP A 346 -4.55 13.23 19.31
CA ASP A 346 -4.90 12.39 20.46
C ASP A 346 -6.08 13.00 21.23
N ILE A 347 -7.30 12.60 20.87
CA ILE A 347 -8.53 13.06 21.50
C ILE A 347 -9.43 11.88 21.89
N ALA A 348 -10.28 12.09 22.87
CA ALA A 348 -11.38 11.18 23.16
C ALA A 348 -12.35 11.12 21.96
N ASP A 349 -13.01 9.98 21.77
CA ASP A 349 -14.02 9.83 20.72
C ASP A 349 -15.18 10.83 20.94
N PRO A 350 -15.37 11.82 20.05
CA PRO A 350 -16.47 12.77 20.19
C PRO A 350 -17.84 12.15 19.86
N TYR A 351 -17.84 10.97 19.24
CA TYR A 351 -19.04 10.23 18.85
C TYR A 351 -18.97 8.78 19.36
N PRO A 352 -18.95 8.58 20.71
CA PRO A 352 -18.92 7.25 21.29
C PRO A 352 -20.15 6.45 20.89
N TYR A 353 -20.03 5.12 20.85
CA TYR A 353 -21.13 4.23 20.49
C TYR A 353 -22.34 4.45 21.42
N ASP A 354 -23.42 4.98 20.87
CA ASP A 354 -24.69 5.29 21.57
C ASP A 354 -25.86 5.25 20.57
N VAL A 355 -26.57 4.12 20.52
CA VAL A 355 -27.68 3.90 19.60
C VAL A 355 -28.87 4.81 19.92
N GLU A 356 -29.09 5.15 21.20
CA GLU A 356 -30.16 6.04 21.60
C GLU A 356 -29.88 7.48 21.16
N ARG A 357 -28.66 7.95 21.35
CA ARG A 357 -28.23 9.26 20.84
C ARG A 357 -28.33 9.32 19.32
N ALA A 358 -27.91 8.25 18.61
CA ALA A 358 -28.07 8.16 17.15
C ALA A 358 -29.53 8.31 16.71
N ASN A 359 -30.48 7.65 17.40
CA ASN A 359 -31.90 7.78 17.10
C ASN A 359 -32.41 9.22 17.35
N ARG A 360 -32.06 9.84 18.49
CA ARG A 360 -32.45 11.24 18.77
C ARG A 360 -31.94 12.21 17.70
N LEU A 361 -30.65 12.06 17.28
CA LEU A 361 -30.08 12.91 16.24
C LEU A 361 -30.80 12.76 14.88
N LEU A 362 -31.25 11.56 14.53
CA LEU A 362 -32.04 11.35 13.32
C LEU A 362 -33.45 11.98 13.42
N ASP A 363 -34.07 11.95 14.60
CA ASP A 363 -35.35 12.62 14.84
C ASP A 363 -35.18 14.15 14.77
N GLU A 364 -34.13 14.70 15.39
CA GLU A 364 -33.72 16.11 15.30
C GLU A 364 -33.40 16.55 13.85
N ALA A 365 -32.83 15.65 13.06
CA ALA A 365 -32.52 15.87 11.64
C ALA A 365 -33.75 15.86 10.72
N GLY A 366 -34.94 15.59 11.26
CA GLY A 366 -36.18 15.53 10.49
C GLY A 366 -36.48 14.18 9.85
N HIS A 367 -35.82 13.11 10.30
CA HIS A 367 -35.99 11.74 9.82
C HIS A 367 -36.58 10.82 10.92
N PRO A 368 -37.84 11.06 11.41
CA PRO A 368 -38.46 10.19 12.38
C PRO A 368 -38.70 8.79 11.80
N ARG A 369 -38.82 7.77 12.68
CA ARG A 369 -39.19 6.42 12.23
C ARG A 369 -40.62 6.44 11.67
N GLN A 370 -40.75 5.88 10.46
CA GLN A 370 -42.04 5.68 9.80
C GLN A 370 -42.73 4.40 10.31
N ALA A 371 -43.98 4.18 9.89
CA ALA A 371 -44.68 2.92 10.12
C ALA A 371 -43.84 1.77 9.51
N GLY A 372 -43.46 0.79 10.32
CA GLY A 372 -42.51 -0.27 9.93
C GLY A 372 -41.07 -0.06 10.39
N GLY A 373 -40.79 1.05 11.08
CA GLY A 373 -39.48 1.26 11.75
C GLY A 373 -38.37 1.82 10.88
N HIS A 374 -38.63 2.11 9.63
CA HIS A 374 -37.66 2.68 8.68
C HIS A 374 -37.64 4.21 8.72
N ARG A 375 -36.55 4.81 8.29
CA ARG A 375 -36.35 6.25 8.14
C ARG A 375 -36.11 6.61 6.67
N PHE A 376 -35.00 6.15 6.12
CA PHE A 376 -34.64 6.30 4.71
C PHE A 376 -33.68 5.18 4.30
N ALA A 377 -33.29 5.15 3.01
CA ALA A 377 -32.40 4.14 2.44
C ALA A 377 -31.10 4.76 1.91
N LEU A 378 -29.99 4.00 1.96
CA LEU A 378 -28.69 4.37 1.45
C LEU A 378 -28.04 3.21 0.70
N ASN A 379 -27.20 3.54 -0.29
CA ASN A 379 -26.33 2.61 -1.00
C ASN A 379 -24.92 2.64 -0.40
N LEU A 380 -24.43 1.48 0.01
CA LEU A 380 -23.10 1.29 0.58
C LEU A 380 -22.25 0.44 -0.35
N HIS A 381 -21.15 0.98 -0.82
CA HIS A 381 -20.18 0.26 -1.62
C HIS A 381 -18.98 -0.19 -0.77
N SER A 382 -18.63 -1.48 -0.80
CA SER A 382 -17.45 -1.98 -0.10
C SER A 382 -16.24 -2.03 -1.02
N ASN A 383 -15.12 -1.48 -0.57
CA ASN A 383 -13.86 -1.59 -1.29
C ASN A 383 -13.37 -3.07 -1.27
N PRO A 384 -13.22 -3.74 -2.44
CA PRO A 384 -12.86 -5.15 -2.53
C PRO A 384 -11.37 -5.46 -2.30
N PHE A 385 -10.52 -4.43 -2.24
CA PHE A 385 -9.06 -4.62 -2.12
C PHE A 385 -8.60 -5.17 -0.77
N ASN A 386 -9.47 -5.12 0.26
CA ASN A 386 -9.17 -5.69 1.58
C ASN A 386 -10.41 -6.39 2.15
N PRO A 387 -10.32 -7.69 2.50
CA PRO A 387 -11.44 -8.41 3.11
C PRO A 387 -11.96 -7.79 4.42
N GLY A 388 -11.13 -7.05 5.15
CA GLY A 388 -11.54 -6.29 6.34
C GLY A 388 -12.52 -5.16 6.01
N PHE A 389 -12.36 -4.49 4.85
CA PHE A 389 -13.30 -3.46 4.40
C PHE A 389 -14.67 -4.06 4.07
N VAL A 390 -14.68 -5.23 3.40
CA VAL A 390 -15.93 -5.94 3.08
C VAL A 390 -16.67 -6.35 4.36
N ARG A 391 -15.96 -6.92 5.35
CA ARG A 391 -16.55 -7.26 6.66
C ARG A 391 -17.01 -6.02 7.42
N THR A 392 -16.27 -4.92 7.36
CA THR A 392 -16.66 -3.64 7.98
C THR A 392 -17.93 -3.11 7.32
N ALA A 393 -18.07 -3.16 6.00
CA ALA A 393 -19.27 -2.72 5.28
C ALA A 393 -20.51 -3.57 5.67
N ALA A 394 -20.35 -4.87 5.80
CA ALA A 394 -21.41 -5.75 6.31
C ALA A 394 -21.85 -5.39 7.74
N TYR A 395 -20.88 -5.05 8.61
CA TYR A 395 -21.19 -4.55 9.95
C TYR A 395 -21.90 -3.19 9.90
N VAL A 396 -21.44 -2.24 9.11
CA VAL A 396 -22.06 -0.91 8.93
C VAL A 396 -23.53 -1.08 8.52
N ARG A 397 -23.83 -1.92 7.54
CA ARG A 397 -25.21 -2.24 7.14
C ARG A 397 -26.04 -2.70 8.33
N SER A 398 -25.54 -3.64 9.13
CA SER A 398 -26.22 -4.16 10.31
C SER A 398 -26.41 -3.09 11.40
N ALA A 399 -25.40 -2.24 11.62
CA ALA A 399 -25.46 -1.18 12.62
C ALA A 399 -26.49 -0.10 12.25
N LEU A 400 -26.51 0.33 10.99
CA LEU A 400 -27.43 1.35 10.49
C LEU A 400 -28.89 0.86 10.48
N SER A 401 -29.15 -0.43 10.25
CA SER A 401 -30.50 -0.98 10.35
C SER A 401 -31.12 -0.84 11.75
N ARG A 402 -30.30 -0.88 12.81
CA ARG A 402 -30.77 -0.70 14.21
C ARG A 402 -31.32 0.71 14.46
N ILE A 403 -30.82 1.70 13.74
CA ILE A 403 -31.29 3.09 13.83
C ILE A 403 -32.29 3.45 12.72
N GLY A 404 -32.81 2.45 11.98
CA GLY A 404 -33.86 2.60 10.98
C GLY A 404 -33.40 3.02 9.60
N ILE A 405 -32.08 3.06 9.32
CA ILE A 405 -31.55 3.34 8.00
C ILE A 405 -31.40 2.01 7.25
N GLN A 406 -32.09 1.87 6.11
CA GLN A 406 -31.99 0.72 5.23
C GLN A 406 -30.74 0.84 4.36
N VAL A 407 -29.89 -0.19 4.32
CA VAL A 407 -28.65 -0.15 3.54
C VAL A 407 -28.63 -1.26 2.50
N THR A 408 -28.55 -0.87 1.23
CA THR A 408 -28.22 -1.77 0.12
C THR A 408 -26.70 -1.86 0.00
N LEU A 409 -26.15 -3.05 0.29
CA LEU A 409 -24.71 -3.30 0.20
C LEU A 409 -24.35 -3.78 -1.20
N HIS A 410 -23.44 -3.06 -1.86
CA HIS A 410 -22.88 -3.39 -3.17
C HIS A 410 -21.48 -3.99 -3.00
N GLU A 411 -21.36 -5.29 -3.29
CA GLU A 411 -20.09 -6.00 -3.39
C GLU A 411 -19.74 -6.15 -4.88
N GLN A 412 -18.59 -5.63 -5.29
CA GLN A 412 -18.23 -5.48 -6.69
C GLN A 412 -16.79 -5.94 -6.91
N ASP A 413 -16.45 -6.27 -8.17
CA ASP A 413 -15.05 -6.41 -8.58
C ASP A 413 -14.31 -5.06 -8.51
N PRO A 414 -12.96 -5.05 -8.46
CA PRO A 414 -12.17 -3.82 -8.33
C PRO A 414 -12.48 -2.76 -9.38
N GLY A 415 -12.66 -3.14 -10.65
CA GLY A 415 -12.93 -2.20 -11.73
C GLY A 415 -14.32 -1.56 -11.61
N SER A 416 -15.33 -2.35 -11.26
CA SER A 416 -16.69 -1.87 -11.04
C SER A 416 -16.78 -0.98 -9.81
N TYR A 417 -16.09 -1.32 -8.73
CA TYR A 417 -15.99 -0.47 -7.54
C TYR A 417 -15.40 0.92 -7.89
N ILE A 418 -14.28 0.95 -8.61
CA ILE A 418 -13.64 2.21 -9.02
C ILE A 418 -14.60 3.07 -9.85
N ARG A 419 -15.31 2.46 -10.82
CA ARG A 419 -16.28 3.20 -11.65
C ARG A 419 -17.43 3.75 -10.82
N SER A 420 -18.07 2.92 -9.98
CA SER A 420 -19.24 3.33 -9.20
C SER A 420 -18.90 4.43 -8.18
N VAL A 421 -17.76 4.32 -7.49
CA VAL A 421 -17.42 5.25 -6.40
C VAL A 421 -16.71 6.51 -6.94
N TYR A 422 -15.68 6.36 -7.78
CA TYR A 422 -14.82 7.49 -8.15
C TYR A 422 -15.22 8.14 -9.48
N THR A 423 -15.61 7.36 -10.48
CA THR A 423 -15.94 7.92 -11.80
C THR A 423 -17.38 8.41 -11.85
N ASN A 424 -18.35 7.55 -11.53
CA ASN A 424 -19.78 7.86 -11.65
C ASN A 424 -20.34 8.50 -10.37
N ARG A 425 -19.72 8.25 -9.21
CA ARG A 425 -20.16 8.73 -7.89
C ARG A 425 -21.60 8.31 -7.55
N GLU A 426 -21.93 7.06 -7.85
CA GLU A 426 -23.25 6.44 -7.62
C GLU A 426 -23.46 6.00 -6.17
N PHE A 427 -22.45 6.13 -5.31
CA PHE A 427 -22.51 5.75 -3.90
C PHE A 427 -23.16 6.83 -3.02
N ASP A 428 -23.74 6.39 -1.88
CA ASP A 428 -24.06 7.25 -0.75
C ASP A 428 -22.97 7.11 0.33
N LEU A 429 -22.58 5.86 0.62
CA LEU A 429 -21.52 5.49 1.56
C LEU A 429 -20.49 4.58 0.87
N THR A 430 -19.24 4.68 1.29
CA THR A 430 -18.24 3.65 0.97
C THR A 430 -17.35 3.34 2.17
N VAL A 431 -17.07 2.04 2.38
CA VAL A 431 -16.02 1.61 3.32
C VAL A 431 -14.76 1.38 2.54
N SER A 432 -13.73 2.15 2.86
CA SER A 432 -12.45 2.15 2.16
C SER A 432 -11.28 2.32 3.13
N GLY A 433 -10.07 2.41 2.60
CA GLY A 433 -8.85 2.70 3.34
C GLY A 433 -8.31 4.08 3.03
N VAL A 434 -8.07 4.88 4.08
CA VAL A 434 -7.32 6.13 4.01
C VAL A 434 -5.90 5.84 4.47
N SER A 435 -4.92 6.11 3.63
CA SER A 435 -3.51 5.89 3.97
C SER A 435 -2.79 7.23 4.08
N THR A 436 -2.02 7.40 5.16
CA THR A 436 -1.08 8.53 5.32
C THR A 436 0.12 8.42 4.38
N MET A 437 0.34 7.22 3.80
CA MET A 437 1.54 6.90 3.03
C MET A 437 2.81 7.22 3.83
N PHE A 438 3.89 7.52 3.13
CA PHE A 438 5.15 7.94 3.75
C PHE A 438 5.09 9.38 4.31
N ASP A 439 4.07 10.17 3.96
CA ASP A 439 3.81 11.50 4.52
C ASP A 439 2.33 11.88 4.38
N PRO A 440 1.72 12.49 5.42
CA PRO A 440 0.33 12.92 5.38
C PRO A 440 -0.01 13.90 4.26
N THR A 441 0.92 14.76 3.83
CA THR A 441 0.74 15.64 2.67
C THR A 441 0.40 14.86 1.42
N VAL A 442 1.10 13.73 1.17
CA VAL A 442 0.87 12.91 -0.01
C VAL A 442 -0.36 12.02 0.16
N GLY A 443 -0.56 11.48 1.36
CA GLY A 443 -1.63 10.52 1.63
C GLY A 443 -3.00 11.16 1.81
N LEU A 444 -3.10 12.26 2.56
CA LEU A 444 -4.36 12.82 3.00
C LEU A 444 -4.88 13.97 2.14
N GLN A 445 -4.01 14.78 1.53
CA GLN A 445 -4.46 15.86 0.64
C GLN A 445 -5.39 15.33 -0.46
N ARG A 446 -5.09 14.17 -1.04
CA ARG A 446 -5.92 13.59 -2.09
C ARG A 446 -7.36 13.29 -1.65
N ILE A 447 -7.61 13.10 -0.34
CA ILE A 447 -8.92 12.76 0.22
C ILE A 447 -9.66 14.00 0.72
N TYR A 448 -8.97 14.92 1.39
CA TYR A 448 -9.59 16.03 2.12
C TYR A 448 -9.43 17.40 1.45
N TYR A 449 -8.47 17.56 0.54
CA TYR A 449 -8.23 18.81 -0.15
C TYR A 449 -9.27 19.03 -1.25
N SER A 450 -9.96 20.17 -1.24
CA SER A 450 -11.08 20.41 -2.15
C SER A 450 -10.69 20.37 -3.62
N LYS A 451 -9.47 20.84 -3.96
CA LYS A 451 -8.94 20.83 -5.32
C LYS A 451 -8.50 19.46 -5.82
N SER A 452 -8.45 18.44 -4.94
CA SER A 452 -8.15 17.05 -5.31
C SER A 452 -9.35 16.29 -5.87
N PHE A 453 -10.51 16.92 -5.98
CA PHE A 453 -11.66 16.31 -6.64
C PHE A 453 -11.39 16.12 -8.14
N ASN A 454 -11.26 14.87 -8.57
CA ASN A 454 -11.12 14.48 -9.96
C ASN A 454 -11.73 13.08 -10.20
N PRO A 455 -12.90 12.99 -10.87
CA PRO A 455 -13.54 11.69 -11.14
C PRO A 455 -12.72 10.72 -11.98
N ALA A 456 -11.69 11.20 -12.69
CA ALA A 456 -10.77 10.35 -13.46
C ALA A 456 -9.67 9.70 -12.59
N ILE A 457 -9.49 10.15 -11.35
CA ILE A 457 -8.43 9.68 -10.45
C ILE A 457 -9.06 8.91 -9.28
N PRO A 458 -8.88 7.59 -9.21
CA PRO A 458 -9.34 6.79 -8.07
C PRO A 458 -8.68 7.22 -6.75
N PHE A 459 -9.41 7.02 -5.65
CA PHE A 459 -8.93 7.33 -4.29
C PHE A 459 -8.59 8.82 -4.09
N SER A 460 -9.28 9.70 -4.81
CA SER A 460 -9.27 11.15 -4.62
C SER A 460 -10.47 11.60 -3.78
N ASN A 461 -10.69 12.91 -3.63
CA ASN A 461 -11.82 13.50 -2.88
C ASN A 461 -13.19 13.17 -3.53
N ALA A 462 -13.61 11.89 -3.50
CA ALA A 462 -14.90 11.46 -4.05
C ALA A 462 -16.09 11.91 -3.22
N ASN A 463 -15.90 12.23 -1.94
CA ASN A 463 -16.92 12.71 -1.03
C ASN A 463 -17.32 14.19 -1.27
N ARG A 464 -16.57 14.93 -2.10
CA ARG A 464 -16.79 16.37 -2.40
C ARG A 464 -16.68 17.26 -1.17
N TYR A 465 -15.86 16.85 -0.22
CA TYR A 465 -15.56 17.69 0.92
C TYR A 465 -14.91 19.00 0.48
N HIS A 466 -15.40 20.10 1.03
CA HIS A 466 -14.88 21.42 0.80
C HIS A 466 -14.91 22.24 2.07
N ASN A 467 -13.75 22.61 2.57
CA ASN A 467 -13.57 23.53 3.70
C ASN A 467 -12.33 24.37 3.47
N PRO A 468 -12.46 25.72 3.26
CA PRO A 468 -11.32 26.59 2.97
C PRO A 468 -10.24 26.59 4.05
N GLU A 469 -10.60 26.38 5.32
CA GLU A 469 -9.63 26.33 6.39
C GLU A 469 -8.83 25.01 6.37
N VAL A 470 -9.48 23.89 6.04
CA VAL A 470 -8.80 22.61 5.81
C VAL A 470 -7.84 22.74 4.63
N ASP A 471 -8.28 23.35 3.53
CA ASP A 471 -7.41 23.60 2.36
C ASP A 471 -6.18 24.42 2.76
N ARG A 472 -6.39 25.52 3.51
CA ARG A 472 -5.31 26.39 3.98
C ARG A 472 -4.32 25.64 4.89
N LEU A 473 -4.81 24.81 5.83
CA LEU A 473 -3.96 24.04 6.73
C LEU A 473 -3.13 22.99 5.98
N LEU A 474 -3.73 22.29 5.03
CA LEU A 474 -3.03 21.29 4.21
C LEU A 474 -2.00 21.94 3.28
N GLU A 475 -2.32 23.08 2.68
CA GLU A 475 -1.37 23.87 1.86
C GLU A 475 -0.20 24.39 2.70
N ALA A 476 -0.46 24.87 3.93
CA ALA A 476 0.57 25.34 4.84
C ALA A 476 1.47 24.18 5.30
N ALA A 477 0.90 23.03 5.73
CA ALA A 477 1.67 21.86 6.15
C ALA A 477 2.54 21.27 5.02
N ALA A 478 2.14 21.44 3.77
CA ALA A 478 2.89 20.96 2.61
C ALA A 478 4.23 21.69 2.41
N VAL A 479 4.38 22.90 2.92
CA VAL A 479 5.57 23.75 2.74
C VAL A 479 6.26 24.12 4.06
N GLU A 480 5.68 23.78 5.21
CA GLU A 480 6.24 24.08 6.53
C GLU A 480 7.44 23.19 6.85
N THR A 481 8.59 23.79 7.07
CA THR A 481 9.86 23.10 7.35
C THR A 481 10.12 22.87 8.83
N ASP A 482 9.43 23.58 9.71
CA ASP A 482 9.48 23.35 11.15
C ASP A 482 8.50 22.24 11.53
N ASP A 483 9.01 21.11 12.06
CA ASP A 483 8.20 19.93 12.37
C ASP A 483 7.13 20.19 13.44
N GLY A 484 7.42 21.09 14.41
CA GLY A 484 6.46 21.46 15.44
C GLY A 484 5.27 22.22 14.88
N ARG A 485 5.51 23.27 14.08
CA ARG A 485 4.44 24.04 13.43
C ARG A 485 3.68 23.18 12.42
N ARG A 486 4.37 22.30 11.70
CA ARG A 486 3.75 21.33 10.79
C ARG A 486 2.81 20.38 11.54
N ALA A 487 3.24 19.91 12.72
CA ALA A 487 2.41 19.06 13.57
C ALA A 487 1.15 19.80 14.06
N GLU A 488 1.26 21.07 14.46
CA GLU A 488 0.11 21.90 14.84
C GLU A 488 -0.89 22.03 13.69
N GLN A 489 -0.43 22.25 12.47
CA GLN A 489 -1.28 22.35 11.28
C GLN A 489 -2.02 21.05 11.00
N PHE A 490 -1.34 19.90 11.08
CA PHE A 490 -1.99 18.60 10.91
C PHE A 490 -2.97 18.26 12.04
N LYS A 491 -2.70 18.68 13.28
CA LYS A 491 -3.65 18.48 14.39
C LYS A 491 -4.88 19.35 14.22
N ALA A 492 -4.71 20.65 13.87
CA ALA A 492 -5.83 21.56 13.59
C ALA A 492 -6.69 21.05 12.41
N PHE A 493 -6.06 20.54 11.34
CA PHE A 493 -6.76 19.87 10.24
C PHE A 493 -7.63 18.71 10.75
N GLN A 494 -7.07 17.82 11.57
CA GLN A 494 -7.80 16.67 12.10
C GLN A 494 -8.95 17.06 13.01
N GLU A 495 -8.80 18.10 13.84
CA GLU A 495 -9.89 18.63 14.67
C GLU A 495 -11.12 19.05 13.84
N ILE A 496 -10.88 19.70 12.71
CA ILE A 496 -11.96 20.13 11.81
C ILE A 496 -12.63 18.91 11.17
N VAL A 497 -11.88 17.98 10.58
CA VAL A 497 -12.48 16.85 9.86
C VAL A 497 -13.14 15.85 10.80
N VAL A 498 -12.66 15.69 12.02
CA VAL A 498 -13.32 14.88 13.05
C VAL A 498 -14.66 15.51 13.46
N ARG A 499 -14.72 16.84 13.60
CA ARG A 499 -15.94 17.56 13.94
C ARG A 499 -16.97 17.58 12.80
N GLU A 500 -16.51 17.78 11.55
CA GLU A 500 -17.40 17.91 10.38
C GLU A 500 -17.81 16.57 9.75
N ILE A 501 -17.05 15.53 10.05
CA ILE A 501 -17.32 14.14 9.64
C ILE A 501 -17.52 14.01 8.12
N PRO A 502 -16.60 14.42 7.27
CA PRO A 502 -16.64 14.01 5.86
C PRO A 502 -16.34 12.51 5.71
N THR A 503 -15.62 11.97 6.68
CA THR A 503 -15.32 10.54 6.85
C THR A 503 -15.34 10.18 8.33
N ILE A 504 -15.65 8.92 8.65
CA ILE A 504 -15.50 8.38 10.02
C ILE A 504 -14.28 7.45 10.00
N ALA A 505 -13.21 7.83 10.68
CA ALA A 505 -12.10 6.91 10.95
C ALA A 505 -12.56 5.82 11.95
N LEU A 506 -12.28 4.57 11.64
CA LEU A 506 -12.79 3.42 12.38
C LEU A 506 -11.69 2.61 13.05
N ALA A 507 -10.69 2.19 12.26
CA ALA A 507 -9.63 1.33 12.75
C ALA A 507 -8.37 1.49 11.91
N GLN A 508 -7.22 1.63 12.56
CA GLN A 508 -5.91 1.53 11.92
C GLN A 508 -5.56 0.04 11.76
N VAL A 509 -5.49 -0.43 10.53
CA VAL A 509 -5.25 -1.84 10.22
C VAL A 509 -3.78 -2.18 10.42
N HIS A 510 -3.50 -3.31 11.06
CA HIS A 510 -2.16 -3.88 11.11
C HIS A 510 -1.95 -4.82 9.94
N GLY A 511 -0.91 -4.61 9.17
CA GLY A 511 -0.38 -5.64 8.28
C GLY A 511 0.18 -6.79 9.12
N VAL A 512 -0.06 -8.02 8.68
CA VAL A 512 0.44 -9.21 9.38
C VAL A 512 1.46 -9.91 8.48
N THR A 513 2.67 -10.13 9.01
CA THR A 513 3.68 -11.01 8.44
C THR A 513 3.68 -12.32 9.23
N VAL A 514 3.52 -13.45 8.53
CA VAL A 514 3.70 -14.79 9.10
C VAL A 514 5.03 -15.34 8.59
N TYR A 515 5.88 -15.79 9.49
CA TYR A 515 7.23 -16.20 9.13
C TYR A 515 7.74 -17.39 9.96
N ASN A 516 8.70 -18.12 9.40
CA ASN A 516 9.47 -19.14 10.10
C ASN A 516 10.45 -18.43 11.06
N ARG A 517 10.49 -18.86 12.33
CA ARG A 517 11.36 -18.28 13.39
C ARG A 517 12.85 -18.36 13.08
N ARG A 518 13.27 -19.17 12.09
CA ARG A 518 14.65 -19.15 11.59
C ARG A 518 15.02 -17.82 10.90
N LEU A 519 14.03 -17.03 10.48
CA LEU A 519 14.24 -15.72 9.83
C LEU A 519 14.24 -14.60 10.86
N SER A 520 15.16 -13.67 10.68
CA SER A 520 15.26 -12.43 11.47
C SER A 520 15.67 -11.26 10.58
N ARG A 521 15.51 -10.04 11.12
CA ARG A 521 15.94 -8.78 10.50
C ARG A 521 15.27 -8.46 9.15
N PHE A 522 14.06 -8.95 8.92
CA PHE A 522 13.26 -8.64 7.73
C PHE A 522 12.33 -7.43 7.92
N ASP A 523 12.17 -6.94 9.15
CA ASP A 523 11.23 -5.88 9.54
C ASP A 523 11.88 -4.71 10.29
N GLU A 524 13.19 -4.49 10.09
CA GLU A 524 13.94 -3.40 10.75
C GLU A 524 13.64 -2.02 10.16
N THR A 525 13.07 -1.95 8.97
CA THR A 525 12.68 -0.70 8.30
C THR A 525 11.17 -0.49 8.32
N ALA A 526 10.71 0.74 8.11
CA ALA A 526 9.29 1.06 7.98
C ALA A 526 8.60 0.30 6.83
N ALA A 527 9.37 -0.07 5.81
CA ALA A 527 8.89 -0.87 4.68
C ALA A 527 8.87 -2.38 4.97
N GLY A 528 9.58 -2.84 6.03
CA GLY A 528 9.67 -4.25 6.41
C GLY A 528 10.01 -5.16 5.24
N THR A 529 9.17 -6.17 5.01
CA THR A 529 9.35 -7.10 3.87
C THR A 529 9.29 -6.44 2.49
N ARG A 530 8.82 -5.20 2.36
CA ARG A 530 8.89 -4.39 1.14
C ARG A 530 10.21 -3.64 0.98
N GLY A 531 11.06 -3.60 2.01
CA GLY A 531 12.44 -3.12 1.95
C GLY A 531 13.34 -4.05 1.14
N ASN A 532 14.62 -3.74 1.03
CA ASN A 532 15.56 -4.47 0.18
C ASN A 532 15.98 -5.86 0.72
N LEU A 533 15.71 -6.14 2.00
CA LEU A 533 16.08 -7.38 2.71
C LEU A 533 17.60 -7.68 2.73
N ALA A 534 18.44 -6.66 2.58
CA ALA A 534 19.90 -6.84 2.68
C ALA A 534 20.32 -7.45 4.02
N LEU A 535 19.61 -7.07 5.09
CA LEU A 535 19.90 -7.50 6.46
C LEU A 535 19.23 -8.82 6.86
N LEU A 536 18.38 -9.39 5.99
CA LEU A 536 17.71 -10.66 6.28
C LEU A 536 18.73 -11.73 6.68
N ASP A 537 18.45 -12.40 7.79
CA ASP A 537 19.32 -13.43 8.35
C ASP A 537 18.55 -14.73 8.57
N ILE A 538 19.25 -15.86 8.41
CA ILE A 538 18.73 -17.20 8.69
C ILE A 538 19.50 -17.76 9.88
N GLY A 539 18.85 -17.79 11.04
CA GLY A 539 19.38 -18.45 12.23
C GLY A 539 19.30 -19.98 12.17
N ASN A 540 20.09 -20.65 12.97
CA ASN A 540 19.90 -22.08 13.24
C ASN A 540 18.59 -22.24 14.03
N ALA A 541 17.60 -22.94 13.44
CA ALA A 541 16.30 -23.25 14.07
C ALA A 541 16.42 -24.33 15.13
#